data_f60fae2917e8ee7fd97696b84999baef
#
_entry.id   f60fae2917e8ee7fd97696b84999baef
#
_cell.length_a   1.000
_cell.length_b   1.000
_cell.length_c   1.000
_cell.angle_alpha   90.00
_cell.angle_beta   90.00
_cell.angle_gamma   90.00
#
_symmetry.space_group_name_H-M   'P 1'
#
loop_
_entity.id
_entity.type
_entity.pdbx_description
1 polymer ?
#
loop_
_entity_poly.entity_id
_entity_poly.type
_entity_poly.pdbx_seq_one_letter_code
_entity_poly.pdbx_strand_id
1 'polypeptide(L)'
;MHNHEDKQLGGVGFDLGAGSGSEMSAESLALPVDELSHGAASQEAPVERHSVEDISDVRDFMLVAASSSERGARLGNEDCAWYGDDCACLSDGIGGAPFGDVMSRLCCGAFDKAWKSALDAVGDAAGRWALGEWCMYQAFVSVDAFVSKASSCLGEGSGATLVAVAACEGELVFGRMGDSTAYVLCDDGGLEHVFGNDRGRIRAGGNALRAAMGYHVLRNGGNAPLQTASMPMREGMKILLCSDGVWDQLPAARIAELLSLDGEPCTASRSIVLEAAEAGGERSDNATAVVIDVRRSEMPSGQQTPWISTW
;
A
#
# COMPACT_ATOMS: atom_id res chain seq x y z
N MET A 1 -52.47 -42.91 13.58
CA MET A 1 -52.68 -42.89 12.14
C MET A 1 -52.37 -41.48 11.67
N HIS A 2 -51.16 -41.25 11.15
CA HIS A 2 -50.86 -40.28 10.12
C HIS A 2 -49.36 -40.43 9.78
N ASN A 3 -49.14 -40.67 8.50
CA ASN A 3 -47.86 -41.05 7.90
C ASN A 3 -46.84 -39.88 7.87
N HIS A 4 -45.59 -40.20 8.21
CA HIS A 4 -44.42 -39.42 7.82
C HIS A 4 -43.97 -39.85 6.42
N GLU A 5 -43.93 -38.89 5.48
CA GLU A 5 -43.27 -39.04 4.22
C GLU A 5 -41.87 -38.47 4.33
N ASP A 6 -40.88 -39.36 4.20
CA ASP A 6 -39.45 -39.04 4.00
C ASP A 6 -39.21 -38.47 2.59
N LYS A 7 -38.79 -37.22 2.50
CA LYS A 7 -38.22 -36.68 1.26
C LYS A 7 -36.70 -36.83 1.26
N GLN A 8 -36.21 -37.74 0.44
CA GLN A 8 -34.81 -37.87 0.08
C GLN A 8 -34.29 -36.60 -0.61
N LEU A 9 -33.22 -36.02 -0.06
CA LEU A 9 -32.42 -34.98 -0.71
C LEU A 9 -31.42 -35.65 -1.64
N GLY A 10 -31.62 -35.45 -2.95
CA GLY A 10 -30.72 -35.89 -4.00
C GLY A 10 -29.37 -35.11 -3.92
N GLY A 11 -28.29 -35.87 -3.80
CA GLY A 11 -26.93 -35.33 -3.88
C GLY A 11 -26.63 -34.92 -5.31
N VAL A 12 -26.22 -33.66 -5.50
CA VAL A 12 -25.63 -33.14 -6.74
C VAL A 12 -24.14 -33.37 -6.65
N GLY A 13 -23.63 -34.37 -7.35
CA GLY A 13 -22.21 -34.59 -7.50
C GLY A 13 -21.63 -33.57 -8.47
N PHE A 14 -20.63 -32.77 -8.01
CA PHE A 14 -19.81 -31.98 -8.90
C PHE A 14 -18.69 -32.84 -9.46
N ASP A 15 -18.77 -33.08 -10.74
CA ASP A 15 -17.71 -33.72 -11.55
C ASP A 15 -16.63 -32.67 -11.84
N LEU A 16 -15.46 -32.80 -11.20
CA LEU A 16 -14.27 -31.97 -11.48
C LEU A 16 -13.57 -32.52 -12.71
N GLY A 17 -14.04 -32.14 -13.89
CA GLY A 17 -13.34 -32.38 -15.14
C GLY A 17 -11.95 -31.76 -15.11
N ALA A 18 -10.91 -32.59 -15.24
CA ALA A 18 -9.53 -32.21 -15.40
C ALA A 18 -9.33 -31.44 -16.71
N GLY A 19 -9.36 -30.13 -16.65
CA GLY A 19 -8.97 -29.24 -17.74
C GLY A 19 -7.44 -29.04 -17.68
N SER A 20 -6.76 -29.47 -18.74
CA SER A 20 -5.32 -29.31 -18.98
C SER A 20 -4.87 -27.86 -18.77
N GLY A 21 -4.02 -27.62 -17.76
CA GLY A 21 -3.38 -26.35 -17.53
C GLY A 21 -2.39 -26.03 -18.65
N SER A 22 -2.66 -25.00 -19.43
CA SER A 22 -1.64 -24.33 -20.22
C SER A 22 -0.87 -23.41 -19.29
N GLU A 23 0.38 -23.74 -19.01
CA GLU A 23 1.34 -22.85 -18.38
C GLU A 23 1.49 -21.59 -19.24
N MET A 24 1.04 -20.45 -18.73
CA MET A 24 1.33 -19.16 -19.34
C MET A 24 2.77 -18.78 -18.95
N SER A 25 3.65 -18.79 -19.93
CA SER A 25 5.04 -18.35 -19.79
C SER A 25 5.10 -16.85 -19.48
N ALA A 26 6.12 -16.44 -18.72
CA ALA A 26 6.36 -15.06 -18.27
C ALA A 26 6.56 -14.05 -19.43
N GLU A 27 6.75 -14.51 -20.67
CA GLU A 27 6.94 -13.68 -21.86
C GLU A 27 5.68 -12.97 -22.39
N SER A 28 4.49 -13.33 -21.92
CA SER A 28 3.23 -12.75 -22.40
C SER A 28 2.81 -11.43 -21.73
N LEU A 29 3.59 -10.89 -20.80
CA LEU A 29 3.25 -9.70 -20.01
C LEU A 29 4.11 -8.47 -20.29
N ALA A 30 5.06 -8.53 -21.23
CA ALA A 30 5.87 -7.37 -21.63
C ALA A 30 5.13 -6.55 -22.70
N LEU A 31 4.68 -5.35 -22.34
CA LEU A 31 4.24 -4.34 -23.30
C LEU A 31 5.46 -3.72 -23.98
N PRO A 32 5.44 -3.43 -25.31
CA PRO A 32 6.56 -2.84 -26.00
C PRO A 32 6.82 -1.40 -25.52
N VAL A 33 8.11 -1.08 -25.34
CA VAL A 33 8.61 0.17 -24.76
C VAL A 33 8.46 1.38 -25.68
N ASP A 34 8.00 1.20 -26.93
CA ASP A 34 8.07 2.22 -28.00
C ASP A 34 6.90 3.23 -28.07
N GLU A 35 5.87 3.14 -27.23
CA GLU A 35 4.71 4.05 -27.33
C GLU A 35 4.66 5.20 -26.30
N LEU A 36 5.71 5.44 -25.50
CA LEU A 36 5.71 6.48 -24.46
C LEU A 36 6.35 7.83 -24.88
N SER A 37 6.59 8.05 -26.17
CA SER A 37 7.14 9.30 -26.64
C SER A 37 6.14 10.12 -27.46
N HIS A 38 5.12 10.74 -26.84
CA HIS A 38 4.50 11.98 -27.36
C HIS A 38 3.45 12.50 -26.36
N GLY A 39 3.74 13.65 -25.76
CA GLY A 39 2.69 14.48 -25.18
C GLY A 39 3.08 15.30 -23.94
N ALA A 40 3.37 16.57 -24.20
CA ALA A 40 3.35 17.73 -23.30
C ALA A 40 4.70 18.24 -22.82
N ALA A 41 5.27 19.15 -23.62
CA ALA A 41 6.28 20.10 -23.17
C ALA A 41 5.64 21.12 -22.22
N SER A 42 5.92 21.05 -20.94
CA SER A 42 5.78 22.12 -19.98
C SER A 42 7.17 22.56 -19.53
N GLN A 43 7.39 23.88 -19.54
CA GLN A 43 8.64 24.56 -19.30
C GLN A 43 9.29 24.12 -17.98
N GLU A 44 10.47 23.53 -18.09
CA GLU A 44 11.32 23.18 -16.96
C GLU A 44 11.98 24.44 -16.39
N ALA A 45 11.76 24.70 -15.10
CA ALA A 45 12.68 25.50 -14.31
C ALA A 45 13.99 24.70 -14.10
N PRO A 46 15.18 25.32 -14.06
CA PRO A 46 16.42 24.60 -13.92
C PRO A 46 16.49 23.95 -12.51
N VAL A 47 16.44 22.62 -12.47
CA VAL A 47 16.77 21.84 -11.28
C VAL A 47 18.28 21.95 -11.08
N GLU A 48 18.71 22.64 -10.03
CA GLU A 48 20.09 22.61 -9.57
C GLU A 48 20.47 21.16 -9.27
N ARG A 49 21.39 20.62 -10.05
CA ARG A 49 22.00 19.31 -9.80
C ARG A 49 22.91 19.47 -8.60
N HIS A 50 22.47 19.06 -7.43
CA HIS A 50 23.36 18.81 -6.32
C HIS A 50 24.35 17.71 -6.74
N SER A 51 25.64 18.00 -6.55
CA SER A 51 26.76 17.11 -6.83
C SER A 51 26.54 15.75 -6.14
N VAL A 52 26.71 14.68 -6.92
CA VAL A 52 26.70 13.29 -6.42
C VAL A 52 27.97 13.13 -5.55
N GLU A 53 27.86 13.46 -4.27
CA GLU A 53 28.84 13.08 -3.27
C GLU A 53 28.31 11.86 -2.51
N ASP A 54 29.06 10.75 -2.66
CA ASP A 54 29.01 9.52 -1.88
C ASP A 54 27.78 8.58 -2.05
N ILE A 55 27.77 7.82 -3.15
CA ILE A 55 26.88 6.64 -3.32
C ILE A 55 27.33 5.43 -2.45
N SER A 56 28.39 5.55 -1.66
CA SER A 56 28.91 4.43 -0.86
C SER A 56 28.07 4.05 0.36
N ASP A 57 27.06 4.86 0.74
CA ASP A 57 26.36 4.75 2.04
C ASP A 57 24.91 4.23 1.95
N VAL A 58 24.45 3.81 0.77
CA VAL A 58 23.03 3.45 0.51
C VAL A 58 22.58 2.17 1.20
N ARG A 59 23.50 1.32 1.67
CA ARG A 59 23.20 0.02 2.29
C ARG A 59 23.03 0.08 3.82
N ASP A 60 23.11 1.28 4.39
CA ASP A 60 23.22 1.45 5.84
C ASP A 60 21.88 1.76 6.54
N PHE A 61 20.76 1.75 5.83
CA PHE A 61 19.46 2.02 6.45
C PHE A 61 18.61 0.75 6.56
N MET A 62 17.82 0.69 7.63
CA MET A 62 16.80 -0.32 7.86
C MET A 62 15.47 0.35 8.21
N LEU A 63 14.37 -0.25 7.80
CA LEU A 63 13.02 0.15 8.18
C LEU A 63 12.59 -0.63 9.42
N VAL A 64 12.25 0.09 10.50
CA VAL A 64 11.67 -0.51 11.70
C VAL A 64 10.21 -0.11 11.75
N ALA A 65 9.31 -1.06 11.53
CA ALA A 65 7.89 -0.78 11.38
C ALA A 65 7.04 -1.44 12.46
N ALA A 66 5.91 -0.83 12.76
CA ALA A 66 4.84 -1.42 13.54
C ALA A 66 3.49 -0.92 13.07
N SER A 67 2.48 -1.74 13.20
CA SER A 67 1.09 -1.37 12.89
C SER A 67 0.16 -1.53 14.07
N SER A 68 -0.88 -0.71 14.08
CA SER A 68 -2.01 -0.83 15.00
C SER A 68 -3.30 -0.55 14.23
N SER A 69 -4.38 -1.19 14.66
CA SER A 69 -5.69 -1.05 14.03
C SER A 69 -6.79 -1.10 15.09
N GLU A 70 -7.72 -0.16 15.01
CA GLU A 70 -8.92 -0.09 15.82
C GLU A 70 -10.16 -0.18 14.94
N ARG A 71 -11.13 -0.97 15.39
CA ARG A 71 -12.38 -1.16 14.66
C ARG A 71 -13.28 0.09 14.67
N GLY A 72 -13.11 0.95 15.68
CA GLY A 72 -14.02 2.05 15.90
C GLY A 72 -15.45 1.59 16.18
N ALA A 73 -16.43 2.33 15.69
CA ALA A 73 -17.85 2.05 15.86
C ALA A 73 -18.43 1.07 14.82
N ARG A 74 -17.64 0.61 13.86
CA ARG A 74 -18.06 -0.32 12.80
C ARG A 74 -18.35 -1.73 13.37
N LEU A 75 -19.14 -2.53 12.66
CA LEU A 75 -19.42 -3.93 13.03
C LEU A 75 -18.19 -4.84 12.82
N GLY A 76 -17.42 -4.60 11.79
CA GLY A 76 -16.19 -5.31 11.43
C GLY A 76 -15.03 -4.36 11.25
N ASN A 77 -13.83 -4.91 11.07
CA ASN A 77 -12.66 -4.18 10.65
C ASN A 77 -12.27 -4.64 9.25
N GLU A 78 -12.40 -3.74 8.27
CA GLU A 78 -12.12 -3.99 6.87
C GLU A 78 -10.72 -3.49 6.46
N ASP A 79 -9.99 -2.86 7.39
CA ASP A 79 -8.60 -2.47 7.20
C ASP A 79 -7.64 -3.65 7.31
N CYS A 80 -6.54 -3.58 6.59
CA CYS A 80 -5.41 -4.49 6.68
C CYS A 80 -4.11 -3.72 6.57
N ALA A 81 -3.10 -4.12 7.34
CA ALA A 81 -1.74 -3.61 7.23
C ALA A 81 -0.75 -4.77 7.15
N TRP A 82 0.33 -4.56 6.44
CA TRP A 82 1.45 -5.49 6.34
C TRP A 82 2.76 -4.72 6.25
N TYR A 83 3.82 -5.24 6.85
CA TYR A 83 5.17 -4.70 6.73
C TYR A 83 6.21 -5.81 6.80
N GLY A 84 7.29 -5.63 6.06
CA GLY A 84 8.48 -6.46 6.01
C GLY A 84 9.73 -5.62 6.23
N ASP A 85 10.87 -6.14 5.77
CA ASP A 85 12.17 -5.52 6.02
C ASP A 85 12.42 -4.30 5.14
N ASP A 86 11.88 -4.31 3.93
CA ASP A 86 12.13 -3.34 2.87
C ASP A 86 10.88 -2.61 2.37
N CYS A 87 9.70 -3.02 2.80
CA CYS A 87 8.46 -2.36 2.42
C CYS A 87 7.33 -2.54 3.44
N ALA A 88 6.35 -1.65 3.34
CA ALA A 88 5.13 -1.69 4.13
C ALA A 88 3.94 -1.23 3.29
N CYS A 89 2.75 -1.71 3.62
CA CYS A 89 1.51 -1.26 2.99
C CYS A 89 0.32 -1.30 3.96
N LEU A 90 -0.70 -0.54 3.59
CA LEU A 90 -1.98 -0.48 4.27
C LEU A 90 -3.08 -0.45 3.20
N SER A 91 -4.17 -1.14 3.48
CA SER A 91 -5.32 -1.24 2.60
C SER A 91 -6.59 -1.17 3.43
N ASP A 92 -7.55 -0.35 2.98
CA ASP A 92 -8.86 -0.15 3.57
C ASP A 92 -9.91 -0.72 2.60
N GLY A 93 -10.73 -1.65 3.09
CA GLY A 93 -11.80 -2.26 2.32
C GLY A 93 -12.94 -1.30 2.10
N ILE A 94 -13.48 -1.22 0.87
CA ILE A 94 -14.55 -0.27 0.56
C ILE A 94 -15.79 -0.57 1.38
N GLY A 95 -16.08 0.32 2.33
CA GLY A 95 -17.23 0.22 3.22
C GLY A 95 -18.57 0.21 2.46
N GLY A 96 -19.46 -0.71 2.84
CA GLY A 96 -20.74 -0.90 2.15
C GLY A 96 -20.70 -1.78 0.91
N ALA A 97 -19.51 -2.14 0.42
CA ALA A 97 -19.32 -3.20 -0.56
C ALA A 97 -19.18 -4.57 0.14
N PRO A 98 -19.57 -5.68 -0.49
CA PRO A 98 -19.32 -7.00 0.07
C PRO A 98 -17.81 -7.32 0.07
N PHE A 99 -17.35 -8.05 1.09
CA PHE A 99 -15.99 -8.59 1.15
C PHE A 99 -14.86 -7.53 1.20
N GLY A 100 -15.09 -6.33 1.74
CA GLY A 100 -14.06 -5.30 1.89
C GLY A 100 -12.85 -5.81 2.68
N ASP A 101 -13.09 -6.54 3.78
CA ASP A 101 -12.07 -7.17 4.60
C ASP A 101 -11.24 -8.25 3.87
N VAL A 102 -11.83 -8.95 2.92
CA VAL A 102 -11.12 -9.92 2.07
C VAL A 102 -10.26 -9.19 1.05
N MET A 103 -10.79 -8.13 0.44
CA MET A 103 -10.08 -7.37 -0.59
C MET A 103 -8.86 -6.64 -0.02
N SER A 104 -8.98 -6.03 1.16
CA SER A 104 -7.84 -5.37 1.83
C SER A 104 -6.73 -6.35 2.18
N ARG A 105 -7.08 -7.54 2.71
CA ARG A 105 -6.10 -8.61 2.99
C ARG A 105 -5.42 -9.14 1.72
N LEU A 106 -6.15 -9.26 0.61
CA LEU A 106 -5.57 -9.68 -0.67
C LEU A 106 -4.61 -8.62 -1.21
N CYS A 107 -4.91 -7.33 -1.09
CA CYS A 107 -4.02 -6.25 -1.46
C CYS A 107 -2.71 -6.32 -0.66
N CYS A 108 -2.79 -6.34 0.66
CA CYS A 108 -1.61 -6.40 1.53
C CYS A 108 -0.81 -7.69 1.32
N GLY A 109 -1.47 -8.84 1.23
CA GLY A 109 -0.81 -10.14 1.06
C GLY A 109 -0.13 -10.32 -0.30
N ALA A 110 -0.52 -9.56 -1.33
CA ALA A 110 0.10 -9.63 -2.64
C ALA A 110 1.23 -8.61 -2.85
N PHE A 111 1.27 -7.53 -2.06
CA PHE A 111 2.13 -6.37 -2.34
C PHE A 111 3.63 -6.69 -2.28
N ASP A 112 4.11 -7.35 -1.23
CA ASP A 112 5.54 -7.69 -1.07
C ASP A 112 6.07 -8.47 -2.28
N LYS A 113 5.35 -9.53 -2.66
CA LYS A 113 5.72 -10.34 -3.82
C LYS A 113 5.68 -9.53 -5.12
N ALA A 114 4.69 -8.69 -5.30
CA ALA A 114 4.56 -7.83 -6.50
C ALA A 114 5.70 -6.81 -6.58
N TRP A 115 6.07 -6.20 -5.45
CA TRP A 115 7.20 -5.28 -5.35
C TRP A 115 8.52 -5.96 -5.72
N LYS A 116 8.84 -7.10 -5.08
CA LYS A 116 10.05 -7.88 -5.36
C LYS A 116 10.12 -8.34 -6.81
N SER A 117 9.00 -8.79 -7.37
CA SER A 117 8.93 -9.18 -8.78
C SER A 117 9.17 -8.01 -9.74
N ALA A 118 8.72 -6.80 -9.39
CA ALA A 118 8.98 -5.60 -10.19
C ALA A 118 10.45 -5.21 -10.15
N LEU A 119 11.10 -5.29 -8.99
CA LEU A 119 12.54 -5.07 -8.85
C LEU A 119 13.37 -6.11 -9.63
N ASP A 120 13.01 -7.38 -9.55
CA ASP A 120 13.69 -8.46 -10.27
C ASP A 120 13.59 -8.30 -11.78
N ALA A 121 12.45 -7.80 -12.28
CA ALA A 121 12.24 -7.53 -13.70
C ALA A 121 13.18 -6.46 -14.27
N VAL A 122 13.63 -5.52 -13.44
CA VAL A 122 14.62 -4.48 -13.82
C VAL A 122 16.04 -5.04 -13.82
N GLY A 123 16.31 -6.11 -13.07
CA GLY A 123 17.63 -6.71 -12.93
C GLY A 123 18.63 -5.80 -12.19
N ASP A 124 19.93 -6.07 -12.36
CA ASP A 124 21.03 -5.26 -11.79
C ASP A 124 21.38 -4.03 -12.64
N ALA A 125 20.44 -3.53 -13.45
CA ALA A 125 20.67 -2.38 -14.28
C ALA A 125 21.09 -1.18 -13.42
N ALA A 126 22.20 -0.56 -13.75
CA ALA A 126 22.62 0.71 -13.16
C ALA A 126 21.47 1.73 -13.33
N GLY A 127 20.83 2.14 -12.24
CA GLY A 127 19.70 3.05 -12.27
C GLY A 127 18.39 2.51 -11.70
N ARG A 128 18.40 1.44 -10.89
CA ARG A 128 17.19 0.96 -10.14
C ARG A 128 16.50 2.09 -9.39
N TRP A 129 17.27 2.99 -8.79
CA TRP A 129 16.75 4.16 -8.09
C TRP A 129 15.90 5.07 -8.99
N ALA A 130 16.34 5.30 -10.25
CA ALA A 130 15.58 6.07 -11.24
C ALA A 130 14.31 5.36 -11.71
N LEU A 131 14.17 4.06 -11.42
CA LEU A 131 13.04 3.22 -11.79
C LEU A 131 12.17 2.82 -10.59
N GLY A 132 12.47 3.32 -9.39
CA GLY A 132 11.73 2.98 -8.18
C GLY A 132 10.23 3.26 -8.30
N GLU A 133 9.84 4.43 -8.79
CA GLU A 133 8.43 4.76 -9.03
C GLU A 133 7.80 3.88 -10.12
N TRP A 134 8.56 3.52 -11.16
CA TRP A 134 8.09 2.57 -12.16
C TRP A 134 7.88 1.17 -11.54
N CYS A 135 8.80 0.70 -10.71
CA CYS A 135 8.63 -0.56 -9.97
C CYS A 135 7.40 -0.53 -9.08
N MET A 136 7.17 0.58 -8.37
CA MET A 136 5.98 0.78 -7.56
C MET A 136 4.71 0.73 -8.41
N TYR A 137 4.71 1.41 -9.56
CA TYR A 137 3.61 1.34 -10.52
C TYR A 137 3.34 -0.11 -10.97
N GLN A 138 4.38 -0.87 -11.34
CA GLN A 138 4.23 -2.28 -11.77
C GLN A 138 3.74 -3.18 -10.64
N ALA A 139 4.17 -2.94 -9.41
CA ALA A 139 3.68 -3.66 -8.25
C ALA A 139 2.17 -3.43 -8.07
N PHE A 140 1.70 -2.18 -8.15
CA PHE A 140 0.28 -1.86 -8.07
C PHE A 140 -0.53 -2.48 -9.21
N VAL A 141 -0.02 -2.45 -10.45
CA VAL A 141 -0.66 -3.12 -11.61
C VAL A 141 -0.82 -4.62 -11.36
N SER A 142 0.21 -5.25 -10.78
CA SER A 142 0.19 -6.68 -10.48
C SER A 142 -0.82 -7.01 -9.38
N VAL A 143 -0.85 -6.21 -8.31
CA VAL A 143 -1.82 -6.34 -7.21
C VAL A 143 -3.24 -6.13 -7.74
N ASP A 144 -3.50 -5.05 -8.53
CA ASP A 144 -4.83 -4.78 -9.09
C ASP A 144 -5.31 -5.92 -9.99
N ALA A 145 -4.43 -6.48 -10.81
CA ALA A 145 -4.76 -7.63 -11.66
C ALA A 145 -5.17 -8.86 -10.84
N PHE A 146 -4.46 -9.13 -9.73
CA PHE A 146 -4.76 -10.24 -8.83
C PHE A 146 -6.08 -10.02 -8.08
N VAL A 147 -6.25 -8.86 -7.48
CA VAL A 147 -7.42 -8.49 -6.67
C VAL A 147 -8.67 -8.36 -7.53
N SER A 148 -8.56 -7.82 -8.75
CA SER A 148 -9.67 -7.76 -9.71
C SER A 148 -10.18 -9.13 -10.13
N LYS A 149 -9.27 -10.11 -10.25
CA LYS A 149 -9.68 -11.49 -10.52
C LYS A 149 -10.47 -12.07 -9.34
N ALA A 150 -10.06 -11.81 -8.12
CA ALA A 150 -10.78 -12.21 -6.91
C ALA A 150 -12.15 -11.50 -6.81
N SER A 151 -12.21 -10.19 -7.06
CA SER A 151 -13.44 -9.39 -7.08
C SER A 151 -14.47 -9.97 -8.06
N SER A 152 -14.03 -10.36 -9.26
CA SER A 152 -14.91 -10.99 -10.27
C SER A 152 -15.52 -12.32 -9.81
N CYS A 153 -14.86 -13.02 -8.87
CA CYS A 153 -15.37 -14.28 -8.30
C CYS A 153 -16.29 -14.07 -7.10
N LEU A 154 -16.08 -12.98 -6.35
CA LEU A 154 -16.81 -12.69 -5.11
C LEU A 154 -18.09 -11.88 -5.33
N GLY A 155 -18.20 -11.15 -6.44
CA GLY A 155 -19.30 -10.27 -6.78
C GLY A 155 -18.83 -8.87 -7.16
N GLU A 156 -19.55 -8.24 -8.07
CA GLU A 156 -19.20 -6.90 -8.55
C GLU A 156 -19.24 -5.87 -7.42
N GLY A 157 -18.29 -4.95 -7.44
CA GLY A 157 -18.22 -3.82 -6.50
C GLY A 157 -17.33 -4.05 -5.29
N SER A 158 -16.70 -5.22 -5.14
CA SER A 158 -15.71 -5.48 -4.08
C SER A 158 -14.36 -4.83 -4.45
N GLY A 159 -13.79 -4.08 -3.55
CA GLY A 159 -12.50 -3.41 -3.76
C GLY A 159 -11.90 -2.90 -2.46
N ALA A 160 -10.69 -2.37 -2.54
CA ALA A 160 -10.01 -1.76 -1.41
C ALA A 160 -9.07 -0.65 -1.87
N THR A 161 -8.67 0.23 -0.97
CA THR A 161 -7.56 1.17 -1.18
C THR A 161 -6.22 0.41 -1.13
N LEU A 162 -5.15 1.05 -1.52
CA LEU A 162 -3.78 0.60 -1.22
C LEU A 162 -2.87 1.82 -1.13
N VAL A 163 -2.16 1.93 -0.02
CA VAL A 163 -1.02 2.83 0.16
C VAL A 163 0.19 2.01 0.57
N ALA A 164 1.34 2.31 -0.01
CA ALA A 164 2.56 1.54 0.24
C ALA A 164 3.80 2.45 0.23
N VAL A 165 4.83 1.99 0.91
CA VAL A 165 6.19 2.53 0.85
C VAL A 165 7.18 1.39 0.75
N ALA A 166 8.25 1.59 0.01
CA ALA A 166 9.34 0.63 -0.10
C ALA A 166 10.69 1.33 -0.19
N ALA A 167 11.72 0.67 0.34
CA ALA A 167 13.10 1.12 0.22
C ALA A 167 13.69 0.61 -1.11
N CYS A 168 14.30 1.50 -1.86
CA CYS A 168 14.95 1.17 -3.12
C CYS A 168 16.19 2.06 -3.33
N GLU A 169 17.39 1.47 -3.29
CA GLU A 169 18.66 2.15 -3.61
C GLU A 169 18.83 3.51 -2.91
N GLY A 170 18.48 3.58 -1.60
CA GLY A 170 18.62 4.82 -0.80
C GLY A 170 17.47 5.80 -0.90
N GLU A 171 16.41 5.43 -1.60
CA GLU A 171 15.18 6.20 -1.65
C GLU A 171 14.02 5.45 -0.96
N LEU A 172 13.09 6.22 -0.43
CA LEU A 172 11.76 5.77 -0.09
C LEU A 172 10.86 6.01 -1.30
N VAL A 173 10.25 4.95 -1.80
CA VAL A 173 9.32 5.00 -2.94
C VAL A 173 7.92 4.72 -2.44
N PHE A 174 7.00 5.62 -2.73
CA PHE A 174 5.61 5.57 -2.28
C PHE A 174 4.67 5.30 -3.44
N GLY A 175 3.57 4.60 -3.15
CA GLY A 175 2.46 4.40 -4.06
C GLY A 175 1.11 4.54 -3.34
N ARG A 176 0.09 5.10 -4.03
CA ARG A 176 -1.26 5.24 -3.49
C ARG A 176 -2.33 5.05 -4.54
N MET A 177 -3.32 4.22 -4.23
CA MET A 177 -4.61 4.16 -4.92
C MET A 177 -5.74 4.17 -3.90
N GLY A 178 -6.64 5.11 -4.01
CA GLY A 178 -7.70 5.36 -3.01
C GLY A 178 -7.35 6.53 -2.10
N ASP A 179 -7.97 6.59 -0.93
CA ASP A 179 -7.85 7.69 0.04
C ASP A 179 -7.06 7.36 1.31
N SER A 180 -6.64 6.12 1.52
CA SER A 180 -5.56 5.82 2.45
C SER A 180 -4.31 6.58 2.02
N THR A 181 -3.48 7.05 2.95
CA THR A 181 -2.42 7.99 2.60
C THR A 181 -1.13 7.82 3.38
N ALA A 182 -0.09 8.56 2.98
CA ALA A 182 1.23 8.56 3.59
C ALA A 182 1.64 9.98 4.03
N TYR A 183 2.27 10.04 5.19
CA TYR A 183 2.91 11.25 5.73
C TYR A 183 4.35 10.96 6.11
N VAL A 184 5.18 11.99 6.05
CA VAL A 184 6.55 11.99 6.56
C VAL A 184 6.71 13.10 7.56
N LEU A 185 7.24 12.78 8.74
CA LEU A 185 7.63 13.76 9.74
C LEU A 185 8.99 14.34 9.32
N CYS A 186 9.03 15.65 9.10
CA CYS A 186 10.23 16.37 8.72
C CYS A 186 11.07 16.75 9.96
N ASP A 187 12.35 17.06 9.76
CA ASP A 187 13.31 17.42 10.82
C ASP A 187 12.90 18.68 11.58
N ASP A 188 12.10 19.57 10.96
CA ASP A 188 11.55 20.78 11.60
C ASP A 188 10.30 20.52 12.45
N GLY A 189 9.88 19.25 12.56
CA GLY A 189 8.67 18.82 13.26
C GLY A 189 7.37 19.01 12.45
N GLY A 190 7.44 19.49 11.20
CA GLY A 190 6.33 19.54 10.28
C GLY A 190 5.93 18.17 9.75
N LEU A 191 4.67 17.99 9.42
CA LEU A 191 4.16 16.78 8.79
C LEU A 191 3.90 17.04 7.30
N GLU A 192 4.68 16.42 6.44
CA GLU A 192 4.49 16.48 5.00
C GLU A 192 3.54 15.38 4.53
N HIS A 193 2.55 15.76 3.73
CA HIS A 193 1.66 14.81 3.06
C HIS A 193 2.28 14.41 1.72
N VAL A 194 2.73 13.17 1.60
CA VAL A 194 3.53 12.67 0.46
C VAL A 194 2.86 12.93 -0.90
N PHE A 195 1.56 12.75 -0.99
CA PHE A 195 0.80 12.90 -2.25
C PHE A 195 0.09 14.24 -2.41
N GLY A 196 0.38 15.21 -1.54
CA GLY A 196 -0.34 16.48 -1.51
C GLY A 196 -1.79 16.36 -1.05
N ASN A 197 -2.41 17.49 -0.76
CA ASN A 197 -3.80 17.52 -0.25
C ASN A 197 -4.78 17.58 -1.41
N ASP A 198 -5.15 16.44 -1.95
CA ASP A 198 -6.02 16.30 -3.11
C ASP A 198 -7.34 15.55 -2.83
N ARG A 199 -7.87 15.69 -1.59
CA ARG A 199 -9.15 15.07 -1.15
C ARG A 199 -10.25 15.12 -2.21
N GLY A 200 -10.39 16.27 -2.91
CA GLY A 200 -11.36 16.45 -3.98
C GLY A 200 -11.11 15.68 -5.26
N ARG A 201 -9.88 15.19 -5.46
CA ARG A 201 -9.50 14.33 -6.60
C ARG A 201 -9.77 12.87 -6.35
N ILE A 202 -9.70 12.44 -5.10
CA ILE A 202 -9.79 11.03 -4.69
C ILE A 202 -11.24 10.61 -4.51
N ARG A 203 -12.08 11.50 -3.95
CA ARG A 203 -13.49 11.23 -3.68
C ARG A 203 -14.39 11.92 -4.71
N ALA A 204 -15.28 11.16 -5.33
CA ALA A 204 -16.36 11.69 -6.15
C ALA A 204 -17.51 12.10 -5.22
N GLY A 205 -18.10 13.29 -5.40
CA GLY A 205 -19.20 13.87 -4.62
C GLY A 205 -19.79 12.99 -3.51
N GLY A 206 -19.51 13.29 -2.25
CA GLY A 206 -19.78 12.44 -1.10
C GLY A 206 -18.56 11.59 -0.70
N ASN A 207 -18.80 10.39 -0.16
CA ASN A 207 -17.74 9.48 0.31
C ASN A 207 -17.32 8.40 -0.71
N ALA A 208 -17.80 8.46 -1.95
CA ALA A 208 -17.46 7.46 -2.95
C ALA A 208 -16.05 7.66 -3.49
N LEU A 209 -15.23 6.61 -3.44
CA LEU A 209 -13.90 6.59 -4.06
C LEU A 209 -13.98 6.67 -5.58
N ARG A 210 -13.06 7.42 -6.21
CA ARG A 210 -12.94 7.50 -7.67
C ARG A 210 -12.23 6.30 -8.26
N ALA A 211 -11.36 5.65 -7.49
CA ALA A 211 -10.68 4.42 -7.87
C ALA A 211 -10.26 3.62 -6.65
N ALA A 212 -10.22 2.34 -6.83
CA ALA A 212 -9.76 1.37 -5.86
C ALA A 212 -9.14 0.17 -6.57
N MET A 213 -8.35 -0.58 -5.85
CA MET A 213 -7.87 -1.90 -6.26
C MET A 213 -9.05 -2.84 -6.44
N GLY A 214 -9.01 -3.67 -7.47
CA GLY A 214 -10.09 -4.61 -7.77
C GLY A 214 -11.08 -4.16 -8.83
N TYR A 215 -10.95 -2.94 -9.35
CA TYR A 215 -11.85 -2.39 -10.38
C TYR A 215 -11.26 -2.40 -11.80
N HIS A 216 -10.15 -3.09 -12.02
CA HIS A 216 -9.42 -3.13 -13.31
C HIS A 216 -9.04 -1.74 -13.85
N VAL A 217 -8.90 -0.75 -12.98
CA VAL A 217 -8.67 0.64 -13.38
C VAL A 217 -7.32 0.81 -14.07
N LEU A 218 -6.31 0.08 -13.61
CA LEU A 218 -4.95 0.18 -14.14
C LEU A 218 -4.76 -0.54 -15.49
N ARG A 219 -5.58 -1.55 -15.81
CA ARG A 219 -5.47 -2.31 -17.08
C ARG A 219 -6.15 -1.64 -18.26
N ASN A 220 -7.14 -0.80 -18.03
CA ASN A 220 -7.99 -0.24 -19.09
C ASN A 220 -7.47 1.08 -19.66
N GLY A 221 -6.24 1.50 -19.34
CA GLY A 221 -5.62 2.71 -19.88
C GLY A 221 -6.36 4.02 -19.54
N GLY A 222 -7.30 3.98 -18.60
CA GLY A 222 -7.94 5.17 -18.06
C GLY A 222 -6.91 6.03 -17.30
N ASN A 223 -7.23 7.31 -17.08
CA ASN A 223 -6.48 8.16 -16.14
C ASN A 223 -6.62 7.57 -14.73
N ALA A 224 -5.85 6.51 -14.47
CA ALA A 224 -5.86 5.84 -13.18
C ALA A 224 -5.28 6.83 -12.16
N PRO A 225 -5.95 7.06 -11.05
CA PRO A 225 -5.45 7.91 -9.99
C PRO A 225 -4.43 7.19 -9.10
N LEU A 226 -3.61 6.33 -9.68
CA LEU A 226 -2.41 5.84 -9.02
C LEU A 226 -1.42 6.99 -8.95
N GLN A 227 -0.99 7.31 -7.75
CA GLN A 227 0.04 8.29 -7.49
C GLN A 227 1.29 7.59 -6.99
N THR A 228 2.43 8.00 -7.50
CA THR A 228 3.75 7.60 -7.01
C THR A 228 4.53 8.84 -6.58
N ALA A 229 5.45 8.66 -5.66
CA ALA A 229 6.40 9.67 -5.22
C ALA A 229 7.67 8.99 -4.73
N SER A 230 8.79 9.67 -4.79
CA SER A 230 10.04 9.21 -4.18
C SER A 230 10.73 10.33 -3.43
N MET A 231 11.51 9.97 -2.43
CA MET A 231 12.36 10.90 -1.70
C MET A 231 13.60 10.19 -1.15
N PRO A 232 14.72 10.91 -1.00
CA PRO A 232 15.92 10.34 -0.40
C PRO A 232 15.68 9.87 1.03
N MET A 233 16.16 8.66 1.35
CA MET A 233 16.10 8.10 2.68
C MET A 233 17.10 8.80 3.61
N ARG A 234 16.69 9.14 4.82
CA ARG A 234 17.53 9.76 5.84
C ARG A 234 17.29 9.11 7.18
N GLU A 235 18.35 8.99 7.98
CA GLU A 235 18.25 8.51 9.36
C GLU A 235 17.32 9.41 10.18
N GLY A 236 16.49 8.81 11.03
CA GLY A 236 15.54 9.52 11.87
C GLY A 236 14.22 9.90 11.21
N MET A 237 14.07 9.70 9.88
CA MET A 237 12.78 9.90 9.25
C MET A 237 11.74 8.98 9.86
N LYS A 238 10.55 9.54 10.10
CA LYS A 238 9.37 8.77 10.53
C LYS A 238 8.29 8.87 9.48
N ILE A 239 7.76 7.72 9.05
CA ILE A 239 6.71 7.61 8.04
C ILE A 239 5.46 7.08 8.71
N LEU A 240 4.30 7.62 8.33
CA LEU A 240 2.99 7.09 8.67
C LEU A 240 2.25 6.70 7.39
N LEU A 241 1.82 5.45 7.29
CA LEU A 241 0.74 5.06 6.39
C LEU A 241 -0.54 4.95 7.21
N CYS A 242 -1.65 5.49 6.75
CA CYS A 242 -2.91 5.42 7.50
C CYS A 242 -4.15 5.39 6.60
N SER A 243 -5.23 4.76 7.12
CA SER A 243 -6.57 4.81 6.54
C SER A 243 -7.27 6.14 6.85
N ASP A 244 -8.39 6.37 6.22
CA ASP A 244 -9.18 7.62 6.39
C ASP A 244 -9.73 7.76 7.81
N GLY A 245 -10.00 6.67 8.52
CA GLY A 245 -10.39 6.70 9.92
C GLY A 245 -9.36 7.35 10.86
N VAL A 246 -8.10 7.53 10.40
CA VAL A 246 -7.09 8.31 11.13
C VAL A 246 -7.09 9.76 10.66
N TRP A 247 -6.83 10.03 9.38
CA TRP A 247 -6.58 11.39 8.90
C TRP A 247 -7.84 12.25 8.78
N ASP A 248 -9.04 11.67 8.76
CA ASP A 248 -10.31 12.39 8.85
C ASP A 248 -10.63 12.83 10.30
N GLN A 249 -10.09 12.13 11.29
CA GLN A 249 -10.37 12.38 12.70
C GLN A 249 -9.28 13.25 13.37
N LEU A 250 -8.02 13.08 12.99
CA LEU A 250 -6.91 13.79 13.61
C LEU A 250 -6.37 14.89 12.69
N PRO A 251 -6.18 16.12 13.19
CA PRO A 251 -5.50 17.17 12.45
C PRO A 251 -4.02 16.81 12.28
N ALA A 252 -3.40 17.23 11.16
CA ALA A 252 -2.01 16.94 10.82
C ALA A 252 -1.03 17.35 11.95
N ALA A 253 -1.26 18.48 12.64
CA ALA A 253 -0.45 18.90 13.78
C ALA A 253 -0.47 17.87 14.91
N ARG A 254 -1.64 17.26 15.18
CA ARG A 254 -1.73 16.24 16.23
C ARG A 254 -1.04 14.94 15.84
N ILE A 255 -1.16 14.53 14.57
CA ILE A 255 -0.42 13.39 14.04
C ILE A 255 1.10 13.62 14.17
N ALA A 256 1.57 14.83 13.82
CA ALA A 256 2.98 15.20 13.98
C ALA A 256 3.46 15.09 15.45
N GLU A 257 2.67 15.59 16.40
CA GLU A 257 2.96 15.48 17.82
C GLU A 257 3.09 14.00 18.25
N LEU A 258 2.15 13.15 17.86
CA LEU A 258 2.15 11.73 18.22
C LEU A 258 3.33 10.97 17.60
N LEU A 259 3.71 11.31 16.37
CA LEU A 259 4.91 10.74 15.72
C LEU A 259 6.20 11.23 16.35
N SER A 260 6.23 12.47 16.86
CA SER A 260 7.41 13.08 17.50
C SER A 260 7.70 12.54 18.89
N LEU A 261 6.76 11.82 19.51
CA LEU A 261 7.00 11.24 20.82
C LEU A 261 8.17 10.25 20.76
N ASP A 262 9.03 10.32 21.79
CA ASP A 262 10.08 9.32 21.95
C ASP A 262 9.48 7.93 22.17
N GLY A 263 9.96 6.96 21.44
CA GLY A 263 9.52 5.58 21.59
C GLY A 263 9.58 4.76 20.32
N GLU A 264 9.23 3.50 20.46
CA GLU A 264 9.18 2.57 19.33
C GLU A 264 7.95 2.81 18.45
N PRO A 265 8.00 2.48 17.15
CA PRO A 265 6.87 2.63 16.21
C PRO A 265 5.54 2.05 16.71
N CYS A 266 5.59 0.96 17.51
CA CYS A 266 4.39 0.35 18.08
C CYS A 266 3.65 1.27 19.06
N THR A 267 4.36 2.10 19.81
CA THR A 267 3.75 3.06 20.74
C THR A 267 3.05 4.17 19.97
N ALA A 268 3.71 4.74 18.95
CA ALA A 268 3.16 5.80 18.12
C ALA A 268 1.94 5.29 17.33
N SER A 269 2.04 4.14 16.64
CA SER A 269 0.94 3.58 15.86
C SER A 269 -0.30 3.33 16.73
N ARG A 270 -0.09 2.77 17.94
CA ARG A 270 -1.19 2.53 18.88
C ARG A 270 -1.84 3.82 19.37
N SER A 271 -1.04 4.82 19.74
CA SER A 271 -1.55 6.11 20.22
C SER A 271 -2.38 6.82 19.15
N ILE A 272 -1.93 6.78 17.89
CA ILE A 272 -2.62 7.39 16.75
C ILE A 272 -4.00 6.75 16.55
N VAL A 273 -4.10 5.42 16.49
CA VAL A 273 -5.38 4.77 16.20
C VAL A 273 -6.37 4.88 17.36
N LEU A 274 -5.90 4.81 18.62
CA LEU A 274 -6.76 4.98 19.78
C LEU A 274 -7.33 6.39 19.86
N GLU A 275 -6.50 7.41 19.65
CA GLU A 275 -6.96 8.80 19.67
C GLU A 275 -7.88 9.11 18.49
N ALA A 276 -7.63 8.56 17.31
CA ALA A 276 -8.51 8.69 16.16
C ALA A 276 -9.89 8.06 16.43
N ALA A 277 -9.93 6.85 16.97
CA ALA A 277 -11.16 6.17 17.32
C ALA A 277 -11.96 6.93 18.41
N GLU A 278 -11.27 7.49 19.42
CA GLU A 278 -11.89 8.31 20.45
C GLU A 278 -12.46 9.61 19.87
N ALA A 279 -11.72 10.31 19.00
CA ALA A 279 -12.15 11.53 18.36
C ALA A 279 -13.39 11.33 17.46
N GLY A 280 -13.47 10.20 16.75
CA GLY A 280 -14.63 9.83 15.93
C GLY A 280 -15.85 9.39 16.75
N GLY A 281 -15.65 8.88 17.97
CA GLY A 281 -16.70 8.46 18.87
C GLY A 281 -17.65 7.43 18.25
N GLU A 282 -18.97 7.65 18.37
CA GLU A 282 -19.99 6.74 17.82
C GLU A 282 -20.04 6.67 16.29
N ARG A 283 -19.27 7.50 15.61
CA ARG A 283 -19.16 7.54 14.14
C ARG A 283 -17.75 7.17 13.64
N SER A 284 -16.87 6.74 14.54
CA SER A 284 -15.51 6.36 14.16
C SER A 284 -15.51 5.23 13.14
N ASP A 285 -14.70 5.38 12.11
CA ASP A 285 -14.43 4.32 11.15
C ASP A 285 -13.37 3.36 11.66
N ASN A 286 -13.06 2.34 10.88
CA ASN A 286 -11.86 1.56 11.08
C ASN A 286 -10.65 2.50 10.96
N ALA A 287 -9.78 2.49 11.96
CA ALA A 287 -8.61 3.36 12.03
C ALA A 287 -7.36 2.50 12.09
N THR A 288 -6.54 2.56 11.05
CA THR A 288 -5.30 1.77 10.95
C THR A 288 -4.13 2.67 10.63
N ALA A 289 -3.01 2.42 11.32
CA ALA A 289 -1.75 3.14 11.17
C ALA A 289 -0.58 2.15 11.09
N VAL A 290 0.32 2.38 10.14
CA VAL A 290 1.66 1.78 10.09
C VAL A 290 2.66 2.91 10.31
N VAL A 291 3.43 2.83 11.39
CA VAL A 291 4.52 3.77 11.68
C VAL A 291 5.83 3.09 11.38
N ILE A 292 6.71 3.80 10.68
CA ILE A 292 8.00 3.30 10.22
C ILE A 292 9.07 4.32 10.59
N ASP A 293 10.10 3.85 11.29
CA ASP A 293 11.32 4.60 11.57
C ASP A 293 12.41 4.18 10.58
N VAL A 294 13.07 5.14 9.97
CA VAL A 294 14.31 4.91 9.21
C VAL A 294 15.48 4.98 10.17
N ARG A 295 16.13 3.86 10.39
CA ARG A 295 17.29 3.75 11.30
C ARG A 295 18.54 3.37 10.54
N ARG A 296 19.69 3.80 11.02
CA ARG A 296 20.96 3.32 10.48
C ARG A 296 21.18 1.87 10.92
N SER A 297 21.61 1.03 9.96
CA SER A 297 21.97 -0.36 10.26
C SER A 297 23.30 -0.37 11.05
N GLU A 298 23.32 -1.00 12.22
CA GLU A 298 24.53 -1.15 13.04
C GLU A 298 25.51 -2.23 12.48
N MET A 299 25.21 -2.80 11.33
CA MET A 299 25.98 -3.89 10.77
C MET A 299 27.18 -3.40 9.95
N PRO A 300 28.40 -3.98 10.15
CA PRO A 300 29.53 -3.70 9.30
C PRO A 300 29.24 -4.13 7.85
N SER A 301 29.49 -3.23 6.91
CA SER A 301 29.37 -3.47 5.49
C SER A 301 30.09 -4.78 5.10
N GLY A 302 29.33 -5.85 4.83
CA GLY A 302 29.87 -7.13 4.36
C GLY A 302 29.29 -8.42 4.95
N GLN A 303 28.42 -8.39 5.95
CA GLN A 303 27.77 -9.59 6.46
C GLN A 303 26.25 -9.58 6.20
N GLN A 304 25.79 -10.52 5.37
CA GLN A 304 24.36 -10.80 5.24
C GLN A 304 23.87 -11.46 6.53
N THR A 305 22.89 -10.86 7.19
CA THR A 305 22.24 -11.47 8.35
C THR A 305 21.26 -12.56 7.95
N PRO A 306 21.19 -13.67 8.71
CA PRO A 306 20.03 -14.54 8.70
C PRO A 306 18.91 -13.86 9.50
N TRP A 307 17.78 -13.69 8.89
CA TRP A 307 16.58 -13.04 9.37
C TRP A 307 15.98 -13.76 10.59
N ILE A 308 15.68 -13.00 11.63
CA ILE A 308 14.89 -13.51 12.77
C ILE A 308 13.53 -12.84 12.69
N SER A 309 12.55 -13.57 12.20
CA SER A 309 11.14 -13.19 12.33
C SER A 309 10.69 -13.49 13.77
N THR A 310 10.37 -12.46 14.54
CA THR A 310 9.63 -12.65 15.80
C THR A 310 8.13 -12.55 15.52
N TRP A 311 7.45 -13.67 15.80
CA TRP A 311 5.98 -13.81 15.76
C TRP A 311 5.30 -13.07 16.91
#